data_920cb6afffac0717e9515830a970dbc5
#
_entry.id   920cb6afffac0717e9515830a970dbc5
#
_cell.length_a   1.000
_cell.length_b   1.000
_cell.length_c   1.000
_cell.angle_alpha   90.00
_cell.angle_beta   90.00
_cell.angle_gamma   90.00
#
_symmetry.space_group_name_H-M   'P 1'
#
loop_
_entity.id
_entity.type
_entity.pdbx_description
1 polymer ?
#
loop_
_entity_poly.entity_id
_entity_poly.type
_entity_poly.pdbx_seq_one_letter_code
_entity_poly.pdbx_strand_id
1 'polypeptide(L)'
;MEDTTILERPEGTEVSAEHNHPPATEAHRLLAEAKKSLGAHSRHSKDAVKELRAFLARVMETCEYARQSDATADEVEHELLKAKVFVEDDGEWFRPLVAAAFDKKDREREKSNISKYVSVLCYAQRTGVASAGMMEWLEKPENTISALAAKEAEARRKENGTDEKRQKAFEAAVSKSRKPIELPGLTLPDGARFAMLLIEQTAEGLCWVAQATPEVEKVRGYFPELSEAGETSPQEMTA
;
A
#
# COMPACT_ATOMS: atom_id res chain seq x y z
N MET A 1 -74.95 -8.27 -49.37
CA MET A 1 -73.84 -7.56 -49.98
C MET A 1 -73.18 -6.75 -48.90
N GLU A 2 -72.19 -7.32 -48.23
CA GLU A 2 -71.51 -6.67 -47.12
C GLU A 2 -70.12 -6.25 -47.63
N ASP A 3 -69.93 -4.94 -47.62
CA ASP A 3 -68.68 -4.29 -48.03
C ASP A 3 -67.67 -4.39 -46.89
N THR A 4 -66.61 -5.20 -47.07
CA THR A 4 -65.58 -5.32 -46.10
C THR A 4 -64.46 -4.36 -46.46
N THR A 5 -64.42 -3.21 -45.80
CA THR A 5 -63.38 -2.21 -45.90
C THR A 5 -62.17 -2.69 -45.13
N ILE A 6 -61.09 -3.05 -45.82
CA ILE A 6 -59.80 -3.40 -45.25
C ILE A 6 -59.10 -2.09 -44.87
N LEU A 7 -58.92 -1.86 -43.54
CA LEU A 7 -58.09 -0.78 -43.01
C LEU A 7 -56.63 -1.19 -43.12
N GLU A 8 -55.89 -0.57 -44.00
CA GLU A 8 -54.44 -0.63 -44.08
C GLU A 8 -53.84 -0.02 -42.79
N ARG A 9 -53.01 -0.79 -42.13
CA ARG A 9 -52.23 -0.39 -40.97
C ARG A 9 -51.02 0.35 -41.44
N PRO A 10 -50.72 1.59 -40.97
CA PRO A 10 -49.47 2.30 -41.34
C PRO A 10 -48.26 1.56 -40.76
N GLU A 11 -47.31 1.25 -41.62
CA GLU A 11 -46.01 0.71 -41.27
C GLU A 11 -45.33 1.65 -40.29
N GLY A 12 -45.05 1.14 -39.09
CA GLY A 12 -44.34 1.85 -38.05
C GLY A 12 -42.90 2.11 -38.51
N THR A 13 -42.57 3.35 -38.71
CA THR A 13 -41.20 3.82 -38.83
C THR A 13 -40.47 3.48 -37.54
N GLU A 14 -39.64 2.46 -37.58
CA GLU A 14 -38.67 2.19 -36.49
C GLU A 14 -37.71 3.36 -36.45
N VAL A 15 -37.97 4.30 -35.51
CA VAL A 15 -37.02 5.32 -35.13
C VAL A 15 -35.92 4.58 -34.34
N SER A 16 -34.82 4.29 -35.03
CA SER A 16 -33.56 3.89 -34.40
C SER A 16 -33.20 4.97 -33.38
N ALA A 17 -33.46 4.68 -32.12
CA ALA A 17 -32.95 5.47 -31.02
C ALA A 17 -31.42 5.32 -31.01
N GLU A 18 -30.76 6.16 -31.82
CA GLU A 18 -29.32 6.41 -31.64
C GLU A 18 -29.17 6.82 -30.18
N HIS A 19 -28.59 5.93 -29.37
CA HIS A 19 -28.19 6.22 -28.02
C HIS A 19 -27.11 7.30 -28.10
N ASN A 20 -27.52 8.54 -28.05
CA ASN A 20 -26.64 9.68 -27.82
C ASN A 20 -26.05 9.52 -26.41
N HIS A 21 -25.01 8.71 -26.29
CA HIS A 21 -24.16 8.74 -25.10
C HIS A 21 -23.54 10.15 -25.06
N PRO A 22 -23.67 10.86 -23.93
CA PRO A 22 -22.98 12.12 -23.77
C PRO A 22 -21.48 11.89 -24.02
N PRO A 23 -20.79 12.84 -24.64
CA PRO A 23 -19.36 12.70 -24.90
C PRO A 23 -18.64 12.33 -23.62
N ALA A 24 -17.76 11.33 -23.69
CA ALA A 24 -16.99 10.87 -22.54
C ALA A 24 -16.23 12.04 -21.92
N THR A 25 -16.41 12.24 -20.63
CA THR A 25 -15.70 13.30 -19.90
C THR A 25 -14.19 13.04 -19.90
N GLU A 26 -13.39 14.07 -19.68
CA GLU A 26 -11.93 13.94 -19.58
C GLU A 26 -11.54 12.97 -18.45
N ALA A 27 -12.25 13.00 -17.32
CA ALA A 27 -12.08 12.05 -16.23
C ALA A 27 -12.31 10.60 -16.69
N HIS A 28 -13.35 10.35 -17.49
CA HIS A 28 -13.62 9.02 -18.05
C HIS A 28 -12.47 8.55 -18.94
N ARG A 29 -11.97 9.44 -19.83
CA ARG A 29 -10.85 9.13 -20.72
C ARG A 29 -9.60 8.75 -19.95
N LEU A 30 -9.20 9.56 -18.95
CA LEU A 30 -8.01 9.33 -18.14
C LEU A 30 -8.06 8.01 -17.36
N LEU A 31 -9.20 7.72 -16.70
CA LEU A 31 -9.38 6.46 -15.97
C LEU A 31 -9.41 5.24 -16.91
N ALA A 32 -10.02 5.35 -18.08
CA ALA A 32 -10.04 4.28 -19.08
C ALA A 32 -8.61 3.98 -19.60
N GLU A 33 -7.80 4.99 -19.85
CA GLU A 33 -6.41 4.85 -20.26
C GLU A 33 -5.55 4.23 -19.15
N ALA A 34 -5.72 4.66 -17.90
CA ALA A 34 -5.03 4.06 -16.76
C ALA A 34 -5.36 2.58 -16.62
N LYS A 35 -6.64 2.21 -16.70
CA LYS A 35 -7.09 0.81 -16.65
C LYS A 35 -6.54 -0.01 -17.83
N LYS A 36 -6.48 0.54 -19.04
CA LYS A 36 -5.90 -0.11 -20.23
C LYS A 36 -4.42 -0.41 -20.01
N SER A 37 -3.63 0.54 -19.53
CA SER A 37 -2.20 0.37 -19.25
C SER A 37 -1.96 -0.69 -18.18
N LEU A 38 -2.73 -0.70 -17.09
CA LEU A 38 -2.63 -1.74 -16.06
C LEU A 38 -2.98 -3.12 -16.62
N GLY A 39 -4.02 -3.23 -17.45
CA GLY A 39 -4.41 -4.49 -18.11
C GLY A 39 -3.32 -5.02 -19.07
N ALA A 40 -2.60 -4.17 -19.75
CA ALA A 40 -1.45 -4.53 -20.59
C ALA A 40 -0.27 -5.04 -19.72
N HIS A 41 0.02 -4.39 -18.61
CA HIS A 41 1.04 -4.84 -17.66
C HIS A 41 0.78 -6.25 -17.15
N SER A 42 -0.46 -6.58 -16.80
CA SER A 42 -0.84 -7.88 -16.25
C SER A 42 -0.71 -9.06 -17.22
N ARG A 43 -0.59 -8.80 -18.52
CA ARG A 43 -0.47 -9.83 -19.57
C ARG A 43 0.94 -10.38 -19.79
N HIS A 44 1.90 -10.11 -18.90
CA HIS A 44 3.29 -10.58 -19.00
C HIS A 44 3.96 -10.22 -20.34
N SER A 45 3.65 -9.05 -20.89
CA SER A 45 4.28 -8.56 -22.10
C SER A 45 5.74 -8.18 -21.86
N LYS A 46 6.56 -8.15 -22.93
CA LYS A 46 7.93 -7.63 -22.87
C LYS A 46 7.97 -6.18 -22.40
N ASP A 47 6.86 -5.47 -22.58
CA ASP A 47 6.69 -4.06 -22.21
C ASP A 47 5.99 -3.87 -20.83
N ALA A 48 5.81 -4.94 -20.04
CA ALA A 48 5.07 -4.88 -18.77
C ALA A 48 5.52 -3.76 -17.84
N VAL A 49 6.83 -3.52 -17.76
CA VAL A 49 7.39 -2.43 -16.95
C VAL A 49 7.03 -1.06 -17.50
N LYS A 50 7.06 -0.90 -18.84
CA LYS A 50 6.67 0.34 -19.52
C LYS A 50 5.18 0.63 -19.30
N GLU A 51 4.34 -0.39 -19.42
CA GLU A 51 2.90 -0.26 -19.19
C GLU A 51 2.57 0.10 -17.72
N LEU A 52 3.30 -0.45 -16.77
CA LEU A 52 3.16 -0.07 -15.35
C LEU A 52 3.55 1.40 -15.12
N ARG A 53 4.64 1.86 -15.72
CA ARG A 53 5.06 3.27 -15.66
C ARG A 53 4.00 4.18 -16.28
N ALA A 54 3.47 3.80 -17.44
CA ALA A 54 2.39 4.54 -18.12
C ALA A 54 1.13 4.59 -17.23
N PHE A 55 0.76 3.49 -16.59
CA PHE A 55 -0.33 3.45 -15.64
C PHE A 55 -0.14 4.45 -14.50
N LEU A 56 1.02 4.46 -13.85
CA LEU A 56 1.30 5.38 -12.74
C LEU A 56 1.28 6.85 -13.19
N ALA A 57 1.80 7.15 -14.39
CA ALA A 57 1.76 8.48 -14.97
C ALA A 57 0.31 8.94 -15.21
N ARG A 58 -0.57 8.07 -15.72
CA ARG A 58 -1.99 8.38 -15.94
C ARG A 58 -2.76 8.58 -14.64
N VAL A 59 -2.46 7.80 -13.59
CA VAL A 59 -3.04 8.03 -12.26
C VAL A 59 -2.63 9.39 -11.71
N MET A 60 -1.35 9.79 -11.87
CA MET A 60 -0.87 11.10 -11.47
C MET A 60 -1.60 12.22 -12.24
N GLU A 61 -1.72 12.09 -13.56
CA GLU A 61 -2.45 13.04 -14.41
C GLU A 61 -3.92 13.18 -14.00
N THR A 62 -4.59 12.07 -13.70
CA THR A 62 -5.97 12.09 -13.20
C THR A 62 -6.09 12.80 -11.85
N CYS A 63 -5.12 12.58 -10.96
CA CYS A 63 -5.08 13.28 -9.68
C CYS A 63 -4.83 14.79 -9.84
N GLU A 64 -3.94 15.18 -10.75
CA GLU A 64 -3.69 16.59 -11.09
C GLU A 64 -4.95 17.23 -11.70
N TYR A 65 -5.65 16.53 -12.57
CA TYR A 65 -6.92 16.97 -13.14
C TYR A 65 -7.99 17.18 -12.06
N ALA A 66 -8.18 16.21 -11.16
CA ALA A 66 -9.14 16.34 -10.07
C ALA A 66 -8.89 17.55 -9.15
N ARG A 67 -7.64 17.98 -9.02
CA ARG A 67 -7.23 19.12 -8.18
C ARG A 67 -7.35 20.48 -8.83
N GLN A 68 -7.75 20.56 -10.10
CA GLN A 68 -7.85 21.85 -10.81
C GLN A 68 -9.05 22.68 -10.34
N SER A 69 -10.16 22.05 -10.01
CA SER A 69 -11.40 22.72 -9.53
C SER A 69 -12.35 21.71 -8.90
N ASP A 70 -13.34 22.20 -8.15
CA ASP A 70 -14.41 21.37 -7.60
C ASP A 70 -15.17 20.61 -8.71
N ALA A 71 -15.41 21.24 -9.84
CA ALA A 71 -16.09 20.61 -10.98
C ALA A 71 -15.31 19.41 -11.54
N THR A 72 -13.98 19.52 -11.64
CA THR A 72 -13.13 18.40 -12.09
C THR A 72 -13.01 17.30 -11.04
N ALA A 73 -13.04 17.67 -9.77
CA ALA A 73 -13.12 16.71 -8.66
C ALA A 73 -14.41 15.89 -8.74
N ASP A 74 -15.57 16.56 -8.88
CA ASP A 74 -16.89 15.93 -9.01
C ASP A 74 -16.95 14.98 -10.22
N GLU A 75 -16.36 15.35 -11.36
CA GLU A 75 -16.26 14.46 -12.52
C GLU A 75 -15.49 13.18 -12.21
N VAL A 76 -14.33 13.29 -11.55
CA VAL A 76 -13.51 12.14 -11.20
C VAL A 76 -14.21 11.26 -10.16
N GLU A 77 -14.86 11.86 -9.14
CA GLU A 77 -15.65 11.12 -8.17
C GLU A 77 -16.80 10.34 -8.81
N HIS A 78 -17.50 10.97 -9.76
CA HIS A 78 -18.57 10.31 -10.49
C HIS A 78 -18.08 9.05 -11.25
N GLU A 79 -16.92 9.13 -11.89
CA GLU A 79 -16.30 7.97 -12.55
C GLU A 79 -15.84 6.89 -11.55
N LEU A 80 -15.30 7.29 -10.39
CA LEU A 80 -14.93 6.37 -9.33
C LEU A 80 -16.14 5.65 -8.75
N LEU A 81 -17.27 6.34 -8.58
CA LEU A 81 -18.53 5.74 -8.14
C LEU A 81 -19.04 4.68 -9.14
N LYS A 82 -18.93 4.91 -10.46
CA LYS A 82 -19.23 3.88 -11.48
C LYS A 82 -18.35 2.64 -11.32
N ALA A 83 -17.09 2.83 -10.92
CA ALA A 83 -16.17 1.74 -10.61
C ALA A 83 -16.41 1.13 -9.21
N LYS A 84 -17.41 1.61 -8.45
CA LYS A 84 -17.69 1.20 -7.06
C LYS A 84 -16.49 1.42 -6.14
N VAL A 85 -15.87 2.58 -6.26
CA VAL A 85 -14.81 3.08 -5.40
C VAL A 85 -15.28 4.39 -4.82
N PHE A 86 -15.05 4.59 -3.53
CA PHE A 86 -15.42 5.82 -2.82
C PHE A 86 -14.15 6.59 -2.47
N VAL A 87 -14.24 7.92 -2.54
CA VAL A 87 -13.21 8.83 -2.03
C VAL A 87 -13.54 9.09 -0.56
N GLU A 88 -12.55 8.97 0.31
CA GLU A 88 -12.67 9.34 1.71
C GLU A 88 -12.53 10.87 1.84
N ASP A 89 -13.15 11.47 2.87
CA ASP A 89 -13.24 12.93 3.05
C ASP A 89 -11.88 13.66 3.27
N ASP A 90 -10.79 12.91 3.39
CA ASP A 90 -9.43 13.45 3.58
C ASP A 90 -8.76 13.97 2.29
N GLY A 91 -9.43 13.82 1.13
CA GLY A 91 -8.91 14.29 -0.17
C GLY A 91 -7.75 13.48 -0.72
N GLU A 92 -7.50 12.27 -0.24
CA GLU A 92 -6.47 11.39 -0.79
C GLU A 92 -6.95 10.70 -2.08
N TRP A 93 -6.54 11.21 -3.23
CA TRP A 93 -6.97 10.72 -4.54
C TRP A 93 -6.26 9.44 -5.01
N PHE A 94 -5.02 9.20 -4.61
CA PHE A 94 -4.23 8.12 -5.20
C PHE A 94 -4.80 6.73 -4.94
N ARG A 95 -5.25 6.45 -3.72
CA ARG A 95 -5.80 5.14 -3.37
C ARG A 95 -7.06 4.80 -4.15
N PRO A 96 -8.10 5.64 -4.21
CA PRO A 96 -9.29 5.38 -5.01
C PRO A 96 -8.98 5.28 -6.51
N LEU A 97 -8.12 6.14 -7.06
CA LEU A 97 -7.73 6.08 -8.48
C LEU A 97 -7.01 4.79 -8.85
N VAL A 98 -6.02 4.38 -8.05
CA VAL A 98 -5.33 3.09 -8.26
C VAL A 98 -6.30 1.93 -8.11
N ALA A 99 -7.16 1.92 -7.09
CA ALA A 99 -8.13 0.85 -6.87
C ALA A 99 -9.16 0.72 -8.01
N ALA A 100 -9.58 1.84 -8.61
CA ALA A 100 -10.53 1.85 -9.72
C ALA A 100 -10.00 1.21 -11.00
N ALA A 101 -8.67 1.15 -11.17
CA ALA A 101 -8.05 0.48 -12.31
C ALA A 101 -8.14 -1.06 -12.22
N PHE A 102 -8.32 -1.62 -11.02
CA PHE A 102 -8.50 -3.06 -10.82
C PHE A 102 -9.98 -3.43 -10.82
N ASP A 103 -10.30 -4.61 -11.35
CA ASP A 103 -11.66 -5.14 -11.24
C ASP A 103 -12.02 -5.38 -9.77
N LYS A 104 -13.28 -5.13 -9.39
CA LYS A 104 -13.74 -5.22 -8.00
C LYS A 104 -13.35 -6.54 -7.32
N LYS A 105 -13.45 -7.66 -8.04
CA LYS A 105 -13.12 -9.01 -7.55
C LYS A 105 -11.63 -9.23 -7.26
N ASP A 106 -10.76 -8.43 -7.90
CA ASP A 106 -9.31 -8.59 -7.79
C ASP A 106 -8.68 -7.64 -6.77
N ARG A 107 -9.42 -6.62 -6.30
CA ARG A 107 -8.89 -5.57 -5.39
C ARG A 107 -8.33 -6.12 -4.09
N GLU A 108 -8.99 -7.08 -3.49
CA GLU A 108 -8.48 -7.71 -2.26
C GLU A 108 -7.20 -8.50 -2.51
N ARG A 109 -7.16 -9.27 -3.60
CA ARG A 109 -5.96 -10.01 -4.00
C ARG A 109 -4.79 -9.06 -4.29
N GLU A 110 -5.06 -7.93 -4.93
CA GLU A 110 -4.07 -6.95 -5.36
C GLU A 110 -3.79 -5.86 -4.32
N LYS A 111 -4.34 -5.95 -3.13
CA LYS A 111 -4.23 -4.95 -2.06
C LYS A 111 -2.78 -4.53 -1.76
N SER A 112 -1.85 -5.48 -1.79
CA SER A 112 -0.41 -5.21 -1.60
C SER A 112 0.16 -4.37 -2.74
N ASN A 113 -0.20 -4.68 -4.00
CA ASN A 113 0.25 -3.92 -5.16
C ASN A 113 -0.39 -2.52 -5.19
N ILE A 114 -1.69 -2.42 -4.89
CA ILE A 114 -2.38 -1.13 -4.75
C ILE A 114 -1.63 -0.25 -3.74
N SER A 115 -1.32 -0.78 -2.55
CA SER A 115 -0.58 -0.02 -1.52
C SER A 115 0.82 0.41 -1.97
N LYS A 116 1.54 -0.44 -2.70
CA LYS A 116 2.85 -0.09 -3.26
C LYS A 116 2.75 1.03 -4.29
N TYR A 117 1.78 0.95 -5.21
CA TYR A 117 1.59 1.96 -6.24
C TYR A 117 1.18 3.31 -5.65
N VAL A 118 0.28 3.31 -4.66
CA VAL A 118 -0.06 4.51 -3.89
C VAL A 118 1.18 5.12 -3.23
N SER A 119 2.03 4.31 -2.59
CA SER A 119 3.26 4.81 -1.97
C SER A 119 4.21 5.45 -2.99
N VAL A 120 4.34 4.87 -4.19
CA VAL A 120 5.16 5.46 -5.27
C VAL A 120 4.62 6.82 -5.70
N LEU A 121 3.30 6.94 -5.88
CA LEU A 121 2.64 8.18 -6.27
C LEU A 121 2.77 9.27 -5.18
N CYS A 122 2.59 8.90 -3.91
CA CYS A 122 2.81 9.81 -2.79
C CYS A 122 4.26 10.30 -2.73
N TYR A 123 5.23 9.41 -2.94
CA TYR A 123 6.64 9.81 -2.97
C TYR A 123 6.97 10.71 -4.16
N ALA A 124 6.42 10.44 -5.34
CA ALA A 124 6.55 11.29 -6.52
C ALA A 124 5.99 12.69 -6.25
N GLN A 125 4.78 12.79 -5.69
CA GLN A 125 4.18 14.05 -5.30
C GLN A 125 5.02 14.80 -4.26
N ARG A 126 5.52 14.12 -3.24
CA ARG A 126 6.41 14.68 -2.20
C ARG A 126 7.69 15.26 -2.78
N THR A 127 8.22 14.64 -3.84
CA THR A 127 9.45 15.09 -4.51
C THR A 127 9.19 16.06 -5.67
N GLY A 128 7.93 16.51 -5.86
CA GLY A 128 7.56 17.50 -6.87
C GLY A 128 7.55 16.94 -8.31
N VAL A 129 7.40 15.63 -8.48
CA VAL A 129 7.30 15.03 -9.81
C VAL A 129 5.87 15.20 -10.33
N ALA A 130 5.71 15.90 -11.45
CA ALA A 130 4.44 16.05 -12.15
C ALA A 130 4.19 14.85 -13.10
N SER A 131 2.93 14.68 -13.52
CA SER A 131 2.52 13.59 -14.44
C SER A 131 3.34 13.56 -15.72
N ALA A 132 3.64 14.73 -16.30
CA ALA A 132 4.44 14.86 -17.53
C ALA A 132 5.87 14.31 -17.39
N GLY A 133 6.48 14.39 -16.21
CA GLY A 133 7.84 13.88 -15.93
C GLY A 133 7.86 12.46 -15.34
N MET A 134 6.71 11.89 -15.02
CA MET A 134 6.59 10.65 -14.25
C MET A 134 7.24 9.45 -14.96
N MET A 135 7.06 9.32 -16.26
CA MET A 135 7.64 8.24 -17.07
C MET A 135 9.18 8.26 -17.01
N GLU A 136 9.79 9.40 -17.32
CA GLU A 136 11.25 9.59 -17.30
C GLU A 136 11.81 9.37 -15.88
N TRP A 137 11.12 9.88 -14.87
CA TRP A 137 11.51 9.70 -13.48
C TRP A 137 11.52 8.23 -13.07
N LEU A 138 10.53 7.43 -13.48
CA LEU A 138 10.44 5.99 -13.25
C LEU A 138 11.42 5.16 -14.11
N GLU A 139 12.02 5.74 -15.15
CA GLU A 139 13.04 5.06 -15.96
C GLU A 139 14.42 5.01 -15.30
N LYS A 140 14.67 5.89 -14.33
CA LYS A 140 15.94 5.92 -13.60
C LYS A 140 16.14 4.61 -12.84
N PRO A 141 17.34 3.99 -12.91
CA PRO A 141 17.62 2.68 -12.30
C PRO A 141 17.33 2.62 -10.79
N GLU A 142 17.57 3.74 -10.07
CA GLU A 142 17.35 3.87 -8.65
C GLU A 142 15.87 4.00 -8.25
N ASN A 143 14.97 4.24 -9.21
CA ASN A 143 13.56 4.50 -8.99
C ASN A 143 12.68 3.26 -9.28
N THR A 144 13.10 2.12 -8.73
CA THR A 144 12.24 0.93 -8.77
C THR A 144 11.01 1.10 -7.87
N ILE A 145 9.90 0.47 -8.23
CA ILE A 145 8.65 0.52 -7.45
C ILE A 145 8.89 0.18 -5.96
N SER A 146 9.68 -0.86 -5.70
CA SER A 146 9.97 -1.28 -4.32
C SER A 146 10.84 -0.26 -3.58
N ALA A 147 11.85 0.31 -4.24
CA ALA A 147 12.72 1.32 -3.64
C ALA A 147 11.95 2.61 -3.32
N LEU A 148 11.08 3.06 -4.24
CA LEU A 148 10.26 4.26 -4.03
C LEU A 148 9.22 4.06 -2.93
N ALA A 149 8.57 2.90 -2.88
CA ALA A 149 7.63 2.57 -1.81
C ALA A 149 8.34 2.52 -0.44
N ALA A 150 9.58 2.02 -0.37
CA ALA A 150 10.38 2.03 0.85
C ALA A 150 10.76 3.46 1.29
N LYS A 151 11.17 4.31 0.34
CA LYS A 151 11.47 5.74 0.60
C LYS A 151 10.26 6.49 1.15
N GLU A 152 9.06 6.26 0.60
CA GLU A 152 7.82 6.86 1.11
C GLU A 152 7.51 6.35 2.53
N ALA A 153 7.63 5.05 2.78
CA ALA A 153 7.42 4.49 4.11
C ALA A 153 8.40 5.06 5.15
N GLU A 154 9.65 5.31 4.77
CA GLU A 154 10.65 5.98 5.61
C GLU A 154 10.27 7.43 5.88
N ALA A 155 9.86 8.18 4.83
CA ALA A 155 9.45 9.57 4.97
C ALA A 155 8.24 9.70 5.92
N ARG A 156 7.21 8.86 5.76
CA ARG A 156 6.04 8.83 6.66
C ARG A 156 6.42 8.47 8.11
N ARG A 157 7.36 7.53 8.31
CA ARG A 157 7.84 7.20 9.66
C ARG A 157 8.50 8.38 10.34
N LYS A 158 9.33 9.12 9.60
CA LYS A 158 9.99 10.35 10.11
C LYS A 158 8.96 11.43 10.46
N GLU A 159 8.01 11.72 9.57
CA GLU A 159 6.94 12.71 9.79
C GLU A 159 6.07 12.38 11.00
N ASN A 160 5.67 11.13 11.14
CA ASN A 160 4.81 10.68 12.23
C ASN A 160 5.56 10.48 13.57
N GLY A 161 6.89 10.66 13.60
CA GLY A 161 7.73 10.37 14.76
C GLY A 161 7.60 8.90 15.21
N THR A 162 7.27 8.00 14.28
CA THR A 162 6.98 6.59 14.60
C THR A 162 8.22 5.91 15.18
N ASP A 163 9.41 6.23 14.65
CA ASP A 163 10.64 5.62 15.12
C ASP A 163 11.00 6.11 16.54
N GLU A 164 10.73 7.39 16.87
CA GLU A 164 10.90 7.91 18.22
C GLU A 164 9.90 7.31 19.21
N LYS A 165 8.63 7.16 18.80
CA LYS A 165 7.60 6.50 19.63
C LYS A 165 7.95 5.04 19.92
N ARG A 166 8.40 4.30 18.89
CA ARG A 166 8.88 2.92 19.03
C ARG A 166 10.10 2.83 19.92
N GLN A 167 11.05 3.77 19.77
CA GLN A 167 12.23 3.81 20.62
C GLN A 167 11.84 4.04 22.09
N LYS A 168 10.96 5.02 22.37
CA LYS A 168 10.48 5.30 23.73
C LYS A 168 9.73 4.10 24.33
N ALA A 169 8.87 3.46 23.56
CA ALA A 169 8.15 2.26 24.00
C ALA A 169 9.11 1.11 24.32
N PHE A 170 10.09 0.86 23.45
CA PHE A 170 11.13 -0.15 23.67
C PHE A 170 11.95 0.14 24.94
N GLU A 171 12.41 1.38 25.13
CA GLU A 171 13.16 1.77 26.33
C GLU A 171 12.33 1.61 27.63
N ALA A 172 11.04 1.96 27.56
CA ALA A 172 10.14 1.78 28.70
C ALA A 172 9.93 0.29 29.01
N ALA A 173 9.74 -0.55 27.98
CA ALA A 173 9.59 -1.99 28.13
C ALA A 173 10.86 -2.65 28.69
N VAL A 174 12.04 -2.29 28.16
CA VAL A 174 13.34 -2.76 28.70
C VAL A 174 13.50 -2.35 30.14
N SER A 175 13.18 -1.10 30.50
CA SER A 175 13.29 -0.61 31.86
C SER A 175 12.36 -1.36 32.83
N LYS A 176 11.12 -1.63 32.41
CA LYS A 176 10.12 -2.38 33.19
C LYS A 176 10.54 -3.85 33.40
N SER A 177 11.11 -4.48 32.36
CA SER A 177 11.50 -5.90 32.40
C SER A 177 12.91 -6.14 32.96
N ARG A 178 13.65 -5.06 33.31
CA ARG A 178 15.03 -5.18 33.81
C ARG A 178 15.05 -5.85 35.19
N LYS A 179 15.61 -7.05 35.22
CA LYS A 179 15.93 -7.76 36.48
C LYS A 179 17.44 -8.01 36.48
N PRO A 180 18.16 -7.57 37.53
CA PRO A 180 19.59 -7.88 37.62
C PRO A 180 19.78 -9.37 37.82
N ILE A 181 20.61 -9.97 36.94
CA ILE A 181 21.08 -11.34 37.07
C ILE A 181 22.60 -11.32 37.01
N GLU A 182 23.24 -12.11 37.82
CA GLU A 182 24.67 -12.32 37.75
C GLU A 182 24.92 -13.55 36.86
N LEU A 183 25.66 -13.33 35.77
CA LEU A 183 26.12 -14.39 34.87
C LEU A 183 27.63 -14.46 34.94
N PRO A 184 28.20 -15.33 35.82
CA PRO A 184 29.62 -15.44 35.96
C PRO A 184 30.32 -15.78 34.65
N GLY A 185 31.39 -15.04 34.33
CA GLY A 185 32.15 -15.25 33.11
C GLY A 185 31.56 -14.62 31.82
N LEU A 186 30.40 -13.98 31.90
CA LEU A 186 29.84 -13.25 30.78
C LEU A 186 30.41 -11.84 30.73
N THR A 187 31.13 -11.53 29.67
CA THR A 187 31.59 -10.16 29.36
C THR A 187 31.01 -9.74 28.03
N LEU A 188 30.43 -8.54 27.96
CA LEU A 188 29.98 -7.95 26.72
C LEU A 188 31.12 -7.15 26.08
N PRO A 189 31.23 -7.16 24.75
CA PRO A 189 32.14 -6.26 24.04
C PRO A 189 31.83 -4.79 24.36
N ASP A 190 32.84 -3.94 24.30
CA ASP A 190 32.70 -2.50 24.51
C ASP A 190 31.62 -1.92 23.58
N GLY A 191 30.71 -1.16 24.16
CA GLY A 191 29.57 -0.55 23.46
C GLY A 191 28.38 -1.49 23.20
N ALA A 192 28.49 -2.78 23.48
CA ALA A 192 27.36 -3.70 23.38
C ALA A 192 26.38 -3.48 24.54
N ARG A 193 25.10 -3.27 24.19
CA ARG A 193 24.03 -3.07 25.16
C ARG A 193 23.24 -4.33 25.48
N PHE A 194 23.19 -5.25 24.51
CA PHE A 194 22.43 -6.50 24.59
C PHE A 194 23.28 -7.69 24.14
N ALA A 195 22.99 -8.85 24.71
CA ALA A 195 23.48 -10.12 24.24
C ALA A 195 22.32 -11.09 24.05
N MET A 196 22.45 -11.97 23.05
CA MET A 196 21.64 -13.17 22.93
C MET A 196 22.46 -14.35 23.45
N LEU A 197 21.89 -15.11 24.36
CA LEU A 197 22.54 -16.28 24.95
C LEU A 197 21.81 -17.53 24.51
N LEU A 198 22.58 -18.54 24.08
CA LEU A 198 22.07 -19.90 23.96
C LEU A 198 22.28 -20.58 25.30
N ILE A 199 21.19 -20.98 25.94
CA ILE A 199 21.19 -21.59 27.26
C ILE A 199 20.73 -23.04 27.12
N GLU A 200 21.47 -23.97 27.71
CA GLU A 200 21.13 -25.39 27.77
C GLU A 200 20.80 -25.76 29.21
N GLN A 201 19.73 -26.52 29.40
CA GLN A 201 19.39 -27.11 30.67
C GLN A 201 20.05 -28.50 30.79
N THR A 202 20.95 -28.65 31.75
CA THR A 202 21.61 -29.91 32.09
C THR A 202 21.11 -30.47 33.44
N ALA A 203 21.52 -31.66 33.76
CA ALA A 203 21.20 -32.22 35.09
C ALA A 203 21.80 -31.41 36.28
N GLU A 204 22.84 -30.63 36.00
CA GLU A 204 23.53 -29.79 37.01
C GLU A 204 22.98 -28.35 37.08
N GLY A 205 22.06 -27.98 36.18
CA GLY A 205 21.46 -26.66 36.08
C GLY A 205 21.51 -26.05 34.70
N LEU A 206 21.36 -24.73 34.65
CA LEU A 206 21.39 -23.96 33.39
C LEU A 206 22.84 -23.57 33.05
N CYS A 207 23.29 -23.93 31.87
CA CYS A 207 24.58 -23.55 31.33
C CYS A 207 24.41 -22.69 30.09
N TRP A 208 25.16 -21.60 29.97
CA TRP A 208 25.22 -20.89 28.70
C TRP A 208 26.25 -21.52 27.76
N VAL A 209 25.86 -21.71 26.48
CA VAL A 209 26.68 -22.44 25.51
C VAL A 209 27.32 -21.48 24.50
N ALA A 210 26.61 -20.42 24.13
CA ALA A 210 27.09 -19.46 23.17
C ALA A 210 26.47 -18.07 23.43
N GLN A 211 27.17 -17.03 23.01
CA GLN A 211 26.67 -15.67 23.03
C GLN A 211 26.84 -15.00 21.67
N ALA A 212 25.94 -14.08 21.35
CA ALA A 212 26.04 -13.17 20.24
C ALA A 212 25.65 -11.77 20.68
N THR A 213 26.22 -10.77 20.05
CA THR A 213 25.87 -9.36 20.26
C THR A 213 25.04 -8.87 19.07
N PRO A 214 23.72 -8.99 19.12
CA PRO A 214 22.85 -8.56 18.03
C PRO A 214 22.76 -7.05 17.96
N GLU A 215 22.50 -6.53 16.76
CA GLU A 215 22.13 -5.13 16.60
C GLU A 215 20.86 -4.82 17.37
N VAL A 216 20.76 -3.61 17.94
CA VAL A 216 19.62 -3.16 18.75
C VAL A 216 18.29 -3.33 18.01
N GLU A 217 18.26 -3.11 16.69
CA GLU A 217 17.07 -3.28 15.86
C GLU A 217 16.56 -4.73 15.84
N LYS A 218 17.46 -5.70 15.83
CA LYS A 218 17.09 -7.13 15.90
C LYS A 218 16.50 -7.47 17.26
N VAL A 219 17.13 -6.99 18.33
CA VAL A 219 16.61 -7.20 19.70
C VAL A 219 15.22 -6.60 19.85
N ARG A 220 14.98 -5.41 19.29
CA ARG A 220 13.68 -4.74 19.32
C ARG A 220 12.57 -5.58 18.67
N GLY A 221 12.88 -6.32 17.60
CA GLY A 221 11.94 -7.21 16.93
C GLY A 221 11.50 -8.40 17.78
N TYR A 222 12.38 -8.92 18.60
CA TYR A 222 12.10 -10.07 19.49
C TYR A 222 11.55 -9.68 20.88
N PHE A 223 11.67 -8.42 21.27
CA PHE A 223 11.34 -7.99 22.63
C PHE A 223 9.87 -8.18 23.04
N PRO A 224 8.86 -7.98 22.17
CA PRO A 224 7.47 -8.27 22.53
C PRO A 224 7.27 -9.72 22.95
N GLU A 225 7.84 -10.68 22.21
CA GLU A 225 7.73 -12.11 22.49
C GLU A 225 8.44 -12.48 23.80
N LEU A 226 9.60 -11.87 24.06
CA LEU A 226 10.37 -12.09 25.27
C LEU A 226 9.69 -11.48 26.52
N SER A 227 8.98 -10.34 26.36
CA SER A 227 8.28 -9.71 27.47
C SER A 227 7.02 -10.50 27.88
N GLU A 228 6.30 -11.07 26.93
CA GLU A 228 5.14 -11.93 27.16
C GLU A 228 5.53 -13.25 27.84
N ALA A 229 6.64 -13.87 27.43
CA ALA A 229 7.16 -15.09 28.05
C ALA A 229 7.62 -14.86 29.51
N GLY A 230 8.00 -13.63 29.87
CA GLY A 230 8.43 -13.28 31.24
C GLY A 230 7.28 -13.03 32.20
N GLU A 231 6.05 -12.89 31.76
CA GLU A 231 4.84 -12.68 32.59
C GLU A 231 4.15 -14.01 32.96
N THR A 232 4.49 -15.12 32.33
CA THR A 232 4.10 -16.46 32.81
C THR A 232 4.86 -16.76 34.11
N SER A 233 4.15 -16.56 35.20
CA SER A 233 4.64 -16.71 36.56
C SER A 233 5.17 -18.12 36.82
N PRO A 234 6.30 -18.31 37.53
CA PRO A 234 6.84 -19.63 37.88
C PRO A 234 5.96 -20.46 38.84
N GLN A 235 4.72 -20.05 39.11
CA GLN A 235 3.88 -20.70 40.09
C GLN A 235 3.11 -21.94 39.62
N GLU A 236 3.15 -22.30 38.33
CA GLU A 236 2.43 -23.48 37.82
C GLU A 236 3.31 -24.70 37.53
N MET A 237 4.58 -24.70 37.91
CA MET A 237 5.46 -25.87 37.71
C MET A 237 5.67 -26.71 38.98
N THR A 238 4.77 -26.64 39.94
CA THR A 238 4.76 -27.58 41.10
C THR A 238 3.40 -28.22 41.24
N ALA A 239 3.12 -29.22 40.43
CA ALA A 239 2.10 -30.24 40.68
C ALA A 239 2.53 -31.55 40.00
#